data_187ad3e70a22f14dded926253276f1d5
#
_entry.id   187ad3e70a22f14dded926253276f1d5
#
_cell.length_a   1.000
_cell.length_b   1.000
_cell.length_c   1.000
_cell.angle_alpha   90.00
_cell.angle_beta   90.00
_cell.angle_gamma   90.00
#
_symmetry.space_group_name_H-M   'P 1'
#
loop_
_entity.id
_entity.type
_entity.pdbx_description
1 polymer ?
#
loop_
_entity_poly.entity_id
_entity_poly.type
_entity_poly.pdbx_seq_one_letter_code
_entity_poly.pdbx_strand_id
1 'polypeptide(L)'
;MADFAAEHSPNRCPTHPGELLRDVIPATGKSKAEIAALLGISRQHFYDILKERKPVSPSVAVRLGKLFGDGAGVWVRMPGAHDTWPAERELAAEIKKIPRLKTAAA
;
A
#
# COMPACT_ATOMS: atom_id res chain seq x y z
N MET A 1 -11.95 0.56 -15.61
CA MET A 1 -10.77 0.09 -14.92
C MET A 1 -11.12 -1.12 -14.04
N ALA A 2 -10.23 -2.07 -13.99
CA ALA A 2 -10.47 -3.20 -13.11
C ALA A 2 -10.61 -2.72 -11.66
N ASP A 3 -11.58 -3.25 -11.00
CA ASP A 3 -11.85 -2.92 -9.63
C ASP A 3 -10.90 -3.73 -8.74
N PHE A 4 -10.10 -3.07 -7.94
CA PHE A 4 -9.22 -3.75 -7.00
C PHE A 4 -9.98 -4.69 -6.09
N ALA A 5 -11.16 -4.29 -5.65
CA ALA A 5 -11.96 -5.12 -4.76
C ALA A 5 -12.36 -6.43 -5.42
N ALA A 6 -12.61 -6.42 -6.73
CA ALA A 6 -13.00 -7.62 -7.46
C ALA A 6 -11.87 -8.65 -7.54
N GLU A 7 -10.62 -8.18 -7.45
CA GLU A 7 -9.46 -9.07 -7.50
C GLU A 7 -8.99 -9.51 -6.13
N HIS A 8 -9.56 -8.93 -5.10
CA HIS A 8 -9.14 -9.22 -3.74
C HIS A 8 -9.68 -10.57 -3.30
N SER A 9 -8.78 -11.47 -2.94
CA SER A 9 -9.11 -12.81 -2.49
C SER A 9 -8.50 -13.08 -1.12
N PRO A 10 -9.21 -13.75 -0.20
CA PRO A 10 -8.63 -14.08 1.10
C PRO A 10 -7.40 -14.98 1.01
N ASN A 11 -7.23 -15.69 -0.11
CA ASN A 11 -6.08 -16.58 -0.31
C ASN A 11 -4.95 -15.92 -1.09
N ARG A 12 -5.08 -14.66 -1.41
CA ARG A 12 -4.11 -13.95 -2.22
C ARG A 12 -3.56 -12.74 -1.45
N CYS A 13 -2.25 -12.63 -1.38
CA CYS A 13 -1.62 -11.50 -0.73
C CYS A 13 -2.00 -10.20 -1.44
N PRO A 14 -2.45 -9.18 -0.71
CA PRO A 14 -2.74 -7.88 -1.31
C PRO A 14 -1.54 -7.27 -2.01
N THR A 15 -1.81 -6.41 -2.98
CA THR A 15 -0.79 -5.77 -3.79
C THR A 15 0.09 -4.83 -2.96
N HIS A 16 1.40 -4.91 -3.17
CA HIS A 16 2.33 -3.93 -2.60
C HIS A 16 2.24 -2.63 -3.41
N PRO A 17 2.31 -1.46 -2.74
CA PRO A 17 2.26 -0.17 -3.45
C PRO A 17 3.30 -0.03 -4.55
N GLY A 18 4.48 -0.58 -4.36
CA GLY A 18 5.53 -0.55 -5.39
C GLY A 18 5.11 -1.26 -6.67
N GLU A 19 4.41 -2.37 -6.55
CA GLU A 19 3.90 -3.10 -7.70
C GLU A 19 2.89 -2.25 -8.48
N LEU A 20 1.94 -1.64 -7.79
CA LEU A 20 0.95 -0.77 -8.43
C LEU A 20 1.63 0.41 -9.12
N LEU A 21 2.59 1.03 -8.44
CA LEU A 21 3.31 2.16 -9.01
C LEU A 21 4.06 1.78 -10.28
N ARG A 22 4.70 0.61 -10.30
CA ARG A 22 5.37 0.13 -11.51
C ARG A 22 4.41 -0.01 -12.67
N ASP A 23 3.16 -0.38 -12.39
CA ASP A 23 2.15 -0.54 -13.43
C ASP A 23 1.59 0.78 -13.93
N VAL A 24 1.42 1.77 -13.06
CA VAL A 24 0.79 3.03 -13.44
C VAL A 24 1.77 4.06 -14.02
N ILE A 25 3.04 4.01 -13.65
CA ILE A 25 4.04 4.97 -14.11
C ILE A 25 4.10 5.08 -15.64
N PRO A 26 4.14 3.98 -16.41
CA PRO A 26 4.18 4.10 -17.86
C PRO A 26 2.99 4.87 -18.44
N ALA A 27 1.83 4.77 -17.81
CA ALA A 27 0.64 5.47 -18.29
C ALA A 27 0.71 6.98 -18.07
N THR A 28 1.59 7.46 -17.18
CA THR A 28 1.72 8.89 -16.91
C THR A 28 2.51 9.63 -17.99
N GLY A 29 3.26 8.92 -18.80
CA GLY A 29 4.16 9.53 -19.78
C GLY A 29 5.39 10.17 -19.15
N LYS A 30 5.62 9.98 -17.86
CA LYS A 30 6.74 10.57 -17.13
C LYS A 30 7.70 9.49 -16.66
N SER A 31 8.98 9.87 -16.52
CA SER A 31 9.99 8.96 -15.98
C SER A 31 9.84 8.82 -14.47
N LYS A 32 10.44 7.77 -13.92
CA LYS A 32 10.49 7.57 -12.48
C LYS A 32 11.15 8.76 -11.77
N ALA A 33 12.21 9.31 -12.36
CA ALA A 33 12.91 10.47 -11.79
C ALA A 33 12.01 11.70 -11.77
N GLU A 34 11.24 11.93 -12.82
CA GLU A 34 10.29 13.05 -12.87
C GLU A 34 9.22 12.91 -11.80
N ILE A 35 8.69 11.70 -11.61
CA ILE A 35 7.66 11.47 -10.61
C ILE A 35 8.22 11.68 -9.21
N ALA A 36 9.43 11.19 -8.93
CA ALA A 36 10.08 11.44 -7.63
C ALA A 36 10.21 12.93 -7.36
N ALA A 37 10.61 13.70 -8.38
CA ALA A 37 10.74 15.15 -8.26
C ALA A 37 9.39 15.81 -7.97
N LEU A 38 8.34 15.38 -8.65
CA LEU A 38 6.99 15.90 -8.42
C LEU A 38 6.50 15.58 -7.01
N LEU A 39 6.85 14.40 -6.51
CA LEU A 39 6.50 13.99 -5.14
C LEU A 39 7.33 14.74 -4.08
N GLY A 40 8.46 15.31 -4.47
CA GLY A 40 9.36 15.98 -3.53
C GLY A 40 10.16 15.00 -2.66
N ILE A 41 10.45 13.82 -3.18
CA ILE A 41 11.27 12.82 -2.49
C ILE A 41 12.49 12.47 -3.35
N SER A 42 13.51 11.87 -2.72
CA SER A 42 14.70 11.48 -3.47
C SER A 42 14.40 10.34 -4.43
N ARG A 43 15.16 10.28 -5.52
CA ARG A 43 15.05 9.19 -6.49
C ARG A 43 15.33 7.84 -5.82
N GLN A 44 16.35 7.81 -4.94
CA GLN A 44 16.70 6.57 -4.24
C GLN A 44 15.54 6.07 -3.38
N HIS A 45 14.92 6.98 -2.63
CA HIS A 45 13.77 6.62 -1.79
C HIS A 45 12.63 6.08 -2.65
N PHE A 46 12.33 6.75 -3.75
CA PHE A 46 11.24 6.34 -4.65
C PHE A 46 11.55 4.98 -5.28
N TYR A 47 12.79 4.79 -5.74
CA TYR A 47 13.19 3.51 -6.34
C TYR A 47 13.11 2.37 -5.34
N ASP A 48 13.46 2.62 -4.08
CA ASP A 48 13.36 1.60 -3.03
C ASP A 48 11.90 1.19 -2.79
N ILE A 49 10.98 2.14 -2.86
CA ILE A 49 9.55 1.82 -2.77
C ILE A 49 9.11 0.98 -3.97
N LEU A 50 9.51 1.36 -5.17
CA LEU A 50 9.18 0.63 -6.40
C LEU A 50 9.70 -0.81 -6.38
N LYS A 51 10.85 -1.03 -5.75
CA LYS A 51 11.46 -2.36 -5.62
C LYS A 51 10.98 -3.09 -4.38
N GLU A 52 10.01 -2.53 -3.67
CA GLU A 52 9.44 -3.10 -2.45
C GLU A 52 10.45 -3.27 -1.32
N ARG A 53 11.51 -2.46 -1.33
CA ARG A 53 12.54 -2.48 -0.28
C ARG A 53 12.19 -1.56 0.88
N LYS A 54 11.36 -0.57 0.65
CA LYS A 54 10.91 0.37 1.68
C LYS A 54 9.39 0.52 1.64
N PRO A 55 8.79 0.72 2.80
CA PRO A 55 7.35 0.96 2.86
C PRO A 55 6.99 2.38 2.42
N VAL A 56 5.71 2.58 2.17
CA VAL A 56 5.15 3.92 1.96
C VAL A 56 4.86 4.50 3.34
N SER A 57 5.62 5.53 3.73
CA SER A 57 5.38 6.23 4.98
C SER A 57 4.12 7.10 4.87
N PRO A 58 3.56 7.56 6.00
CA PRO A 58 2.44 8.50 5.96
C PRO A 58 2.70 9.74 5.11
N SER A 59 3.90 10.29 5.20
CA SER A 59 4.30 11.45 4.39
C SER A 59 4.25 11.14 2.90
N VAL A 60 4.77 9.99 2.49
CA VAL A 60 4.75 9.58 1.08
C VAL A 60 3.33 9.27 0.64
N ALA A 61 2.52 8.66 1.50
CA ALA A 61 1.11 8.36 1.19
C ALA A 61 0.32 9.64 0.86
N VAL A 62 0.52 10.70 1.64
CA VAL A 62 -0.13 11.99 1.40
C VAL A 62 0.30 12.55 0.04
N ARG A 63 1.58 12.48 -0.27
CA ARG A 63 2.13 12.97 -1.53
C ARG A 63 1.60 12.18 -2.73
N LEU A 64 1.57 10.87 -2.63
CA LEU A 64 1.03 10.01 -3.67
C LEU A 64 -0.46 10.26 -3.89
N GLY A 65 -1.21 10.40 -2.80
CA GLY A 65 -2.64 10.68 -2.87
C GLY A 65 -2.93 12.00 -3.58
N LYS A 66 -2.08 13.00 -3.38
CA LYS A 66 -2.21 14.28 -4.08
C LYS A 66 -1.87 14.14 -5.56
N LEU A 67 -0.76 13.50 -5.85
CA LEU A 67 -0.27 13.38 -7.24
C LEU A 67 -1.25 12.61 -8.12
N PHE A 68 -1.77 11.50 -7.62
CA PHE A 68 -2.68 10.64 -8.39
C PHE A 68 -4.16 10.96 -8.16
N GLY A 69 -4.47 11.87 -7.25
CA GLY A 69 -5.82 12.37 -7.08
C GLY A 69 -6.78 11.47 -6.31
N ASP A 70 -6.30 10.34 -5.76
CA ASP A 70 -7.13 9.37 -5.05
C ASP A 70 -7.09 9.53 -3.53
N GLY A 71 -6.30 10.47 -3.03
CA GLY A 71 -6.16 10.71 -1.60
C GLY A 71 -5.23 9.72 -0.92
N ALA A 72 -4.82 10.06 0.30
CA ALA A 72 -3.84 9.27 1.04
C ALA A 72 -4.36 7.89 1.48
N GLY A 73 -5.68 7.75 1.62
CA GLY A 73 -6.27 6.55 2.22
C GLY A 73 -5.88 5.25 1.54
N VAL A 74 -5.93 5.21 0.20
CA VAL A 74 -5.57 3.99 -0.53
C VAL A 74 -4.10 3.64 -0.33
N TRP A 75 -3.24 4.65 -0.23
CA TRP A 75 -1.79 4.45 -0.07
C TRP A 75 -1.40 4.06 1.35
N VAL A 76 -2.30 4.25 2.31
CA VAL A 76 -2.14 3.76 3.69
C VAL A 76 -2.70 2.35 3.81
N ARG A 77 -3.87 2.12 3.25
CA ARG A 77 -4.55 0.81 3.37
C ARG A 77 -3.83 -0.30 2.60
N MET A 78 -3.33 0.01 1.42
CA MET A 78 -2.68 -0.98 0.57
C MET A 78 -1.44 -1.60 1.22
N PRO A 79 -0.46 -0.81 1.71
CA PRO A 79 0.68 -1.41 2.39
C PRO A 79 0.28 -2.09 3.69
N GLY A 80 -0.69 -1.54 4.41
CA GLY A 80 -1.18 -2.17 5.63
C GLY A 80 -1.74 -3.56 5.36
N ALA A 81 -2.58 -3.69 4.35
CA ALA A 81 -3.16 -4.98 3.98
C ALA A 81 -2.09 -5.96 3.53
N HIS A 82 -1.13 -5.49 2.74
CA HIS A 82 -0.01 -6.32 2.27
C HIS A 82 0.82 -6.85 3.45
N ASP A 83 1.15 -5.96 4.39
CA ASP A 83 2.03 -6.29 5.49
C ASP A 83 1.36 -7.17 6.56
N THR A 84 0.07 -7.01 6.76
CA THR A 84 -0.66 -7.80 7.76
C THR A 84 -1.05 -9.18 7.25
N TRP A 85 -1.12 -9.37 5.94
CA TRP A 85 -1.56 -10.63 5.36
C TRP A 85 -0.73 -11.85 5.83
N PRO A 86 0.62 -11.82 5.77
CA PRO A 86 1.40 -12.95 6.30
C PRO A 86 1.28 -13.11 7.82
N ALA A 87 1.22 -12.00 8.55
CA ALA A 87 1.09 -12.05 10.01
C ALA A 87 -0.22 -12.71 10.43
N GLU A 88 -1.31 -12.40 9.74
CA GLU A 88 -2.60 -13.03 10.04
C GLU A 88 -2.55 -14.53 9.83
N ARG A 89 -1.82 -15.00 8.84
CA ARG A 89 -1.68 -16.43 8.58
C ARG A 89 -0.78 -17.12 9.59
N GLU A 90 0.34 -16.48 9.93
CA GLU A 90 1.26 -17.02 10.94
C GLU A 90 0.62 -17.11 12.31
N LEU A 91 -0.21 -16.14 12.66
CA LEU A 91 -0.82 -16.03 13.97
C LEU A 91 -2.22 -16.62 14.05
N ALA A 92 -2.67 -17.31 13.00
CA ALA A 92 -4.04 -17.79 12.94
C ALA A 92 -4.45 -18.62 14.16
N ALA A 93 -3.56 -19.48 14.66
CA ALA A 93 -3.84 -20.30 15.83
C ALA A 93 -3.89 -19.47 17.11
N GLU A 94 -2.96 -18.52 17.24
CA GLU A 94 -2.89 -17.66 18.42
C GLU A 94 -4.07 -16.68 18.46
N ILE A 95 -4.50 -16.19 17.31
CA ILE A 95 -5.62 -15.26 17.22
C ILE A 95 -6.91 -15.89 17.76
N LYS A 96 -7.11 -17.17 17.50
CA LYS A 96 -8.29 -17.90 18.01
C LYS A 96 -8.36 -17.91 19.51
N LYS A 97 -7.23 -17.79 20.20
CA LYS A 97 -7.15 -17.78 21.66
C LYS A 97 -7.42 -16.41 22.26
N ILE A 98 -7.41 -15.36 21.43
CA ILE A 98 -7.64 -14.00 21.90
C ILE A 98 -9.14 -13.75 21.91
N PRO A 99 -9.73 -13.46 23.07
CA PRO A 99 -11.16 -13.23 23.13
C PRO A 99 -11.53 -11.85 22.59
N ARG A 100 -12.73 -11.76 22.09
CA ARG A 100 -13.30 -10.47 21.72
C ARG A 100 -14.04 -9.92 22.92
N LEU A 101 -13.64 -8.77 23.39
CA LEU A 101 -14.30 -8.13 24.52
C LEU A 101 -15.44 -7.23 24.03
N LYS A 102 -16.53 -7.25 24.77
CA LYS A 102 -17.62 -6.30 24.56
C LYS A 102 -17.32 -5.05 25.34
N THR A 103 -17.53 -3.90 24.72
CA THR A 103 -17.35 -2.63 25.41
C THR A 103 -18.66 -1.86 25.35
N ALA A 104 -18.91 -1.09 26.40
CA ALA A 104 -20.12 -0.27 26.45
C ALA A 104 -20.11 0.84 25.39
N ALA A 105 -18.93 1.22 24.92
CA ALA A 105 -18.75 2.28 23.93
C ALA A 105 -18.83 1.75 22.50
N ALA A 106 -18.88 0.48 22.29
CA ALA A 106 -18.99 -0.09 20.97
C ALA A 106 -20.41 -0.05 20.42
#